data_d2475068508e401499349218c2e8b7ad
#
_entry.id   d2475068508e401499349218c2e8b7ad
#
_cell.length_a   1.000
_cell.length_b   1.000
_cell.length_c   1.000
_cell.angle_alpha   90.00
_cell.angle_beta   90.00
_cell.angle_gamma   90.00
#
_symmetry.space_group_name_H-M   'P 1'
#
loop_
_entity.id
_entity.type
_entity.pdbx_description
1 polymer ?
#
loop_
_entity_poly.entity_id
_entity_poly.type
_entity_poly.pdbx_seq_one_letter_code
_entity_poly.pdbx_strand_id
1 'polypeptide(L)'
;MKKIVLAFDSFKGSVGSFEIAKAAEKAIQEELPDCQIIRFPIADGGEGTTEALCSALHAQTVSCRVHDPFMKPIEVSYGIVNNGAMAIIEMASACGLPLIDSNRRNPMKTTTYGVGEMVADALKRGCREFIIGIGGSATNDAGIGMLKALGARFLDSGNGELEPVGENLIKVHQIDISQLNPALKESHFTIACDVSNPFFGEEGAAYVYAPQKGANSLQVIELDNGLRHYAQVIKEYTNMDISQLPGAGAAGGMGGGLLPFLNAELQSGIEVILKTLRFEEVVRQADLILTGEGKLDHQTCMGKALDGILRVGEKCQVPVIALGGAVEATEALNRMGFTAVLPIQPFPVTLEEAMQPEFTKENIERTVRQVVRIIKQFTK
;
A
#
# COMPACT_ATOMS: atom_id res chain seq x y z
N MET A 1 -29.65 -17.71 -1.40
CA MET A 1 -28.42 -16.95 -1.12
C MET A 1 -28.51 -16.46 0.30
N LYS A 2 -27.52 -16.81 1.13
CA LYS A 2 -27.53 -16.56 2.59
C LYS A 2 -26.51 -15.52 3.01
N LYS A 3 -25.38 -15.42 2.29
CA LYS A 3 -24.26 -14.53 2.65
C LYS A 3 -23.58 -13.94 1.41
N ILE A 4 -23.47 -12.61 1.36
CA ILE A 4 -22.78 -11.86 0.31
C ILE A 4 -21.66 -11.04 0.94
N VAL A 5 -20.48 -11.04 0.31
CA VAL A 5 -19.35 -10.20 0.69
C VAL A 5 -19.21 -9.05 -0.31
N LEU A 6 -19.16 -7.84 0.20
CA LEU A 6 -18.94 -6.61 -0.56
C LEU A 6 -17.50 -6.15 -0.34
N ALA A 7 -16.69 -6.24 -1.37
CA ALA A 7 -15.26 -5.92 -1.34
C ALA A 7 -14.91 -4.95 -2.48
N PHE A 8 -15.43 -3.72 -2.41
CA PHE A 8 -15.23 -2.69 -3.42
C PHE A 8 -14.00 -1.83 -3.13
N ASP A 9 -13.23 -1.55 -4.17
CA ASP A 9 -12.30 -0.43 -4.14
C ASP A 9 -13.02 0.90 -4.36
N SER A 10 -12.32 2.00 -4.13
CA SER A 10 -12.84 3.34 -4.40
C SER A 10 -13.05 3.57 -5.91
N PHE A 11 -14.12 4.27 -6.27
CA PHE A 11 -14.29 4.80 -7.63
C PHE A 11 -13.59 6.16 -7.64
N LYS A 12 -12.26 6.12 -7.89
CA LYS A 12 -11.34 7.27 -7.78
C LYS A 12 -11.92 8.53 -8.42
N GLY A 13 -11.92 9.62 -7.65
CA GLY A 13 -12.48 10.91 -8.08
C GLY A 13 -14.00 11.01 -7.99
N SER A 14 -14.72 9.95 -7.58
CA SER A 14 -16.17 9.93 -7.41
C SER A 14 -16.58 9.53 -5.99
N VAL A 15 -16.51 8.25 -5.62
CA VAL A 15 -17.05 7.72 -4.36
C VAL A 15 -16.06 6.78 -3.69
N GLY A 16 -15.92 6.89 -2.36
CA GLY A 16 -15.09 6.00 -1.56
C GLY A 16 -15.70 4.59 -1.41
N SER A 17 -14.82 3.61 -1.14
CA SER A 17 -15.16 2.17 -1.03
C SER A 17 -16.31 1.90 -0.03
N PHE A 18 -16.32 2.60 1.10
CA PHE A 18 -17.36 2.44 2.13
C PHE A 18 -18.76 2.85 1.63
N GLU A 19 -18.88 3.99 0.95
CA GLU A 19 -20.17 4.49 0.44
C GLU A 19 -20.68 3.62 -0.72
N ILE A 20 -19.79 3.09 -1.56
CA ILE A 20 -20.14 2.11 -2.61
C ILE A 20 -20.70 0.84 -1.97
N ALA A 21 -19.99 0.28 -0.99
CA ALA A 21 -20.46 -0.93 -0.30
C ALA A 21 -21.81 -0.70 0.39
N LYS A 22 -22.05 0.49 0.97
CA LYS A 22 -23.33 0.86 1.58
C LYS A 22 -24.47 0.96 0.56
N ALA A 23 -24.21 1.52 -0.62
CA ALA A 23 -25.19 1.58 -1.71
C ALA A 23 -25.56 0.17 -2.21
N ALA A 24 -24.55 -0.69 -2.40
CA ALA A 24 -24.73 -2.09 -2.77
C ALA A 24 -25.53 -2.88 -1.70
N GLU A 25 -25.19 -2.72 -0.42
CA GLU A 25 -25.91 -3.33 0.70
C GLU A 25 -27.37 -2.98 0.73
N LYS A 26 -27.74 -1.70 0.57
CA LYS A 26 -29.13 -1.25 0.52
C LYS A 26 -29.90 -1.97 -0.59
N ALA A 27 -29.34 -2.06 -1.79
CA ALA A 27 -29.98 -2.75 -2.92
C ALA A 27 -30.18 -4.25 -2.68
N ILE A 28 -29.22 -4.90 -1.98
CA ILE A 28 -29.33 -6.33 -1.62
C ILE A 28 -30.41 -6.52 -0.57
N GLN A 29 -30.43 -5.72 0.49
CA GLN A 29 -31.41 -5.82 1.58
C GLN A 29 -32.85 -5.65 1.10
N GLU A 30 -33.10 -4.78 0.13
CA GLU A 30 -34.43 -4.60 -0.48
C GLU A 30 -34.91 -5.87 -1.20
N GLU A 31 -34.03 -6.64 -1.84
CA GLU A 31 -34.38 -7.84 -2.60
C GLU A 31 -34.25 -9.14 -1.79
N LEU A 32 -33.33 -9.18 -0.82
CA LEU A 32 -33.00 -10.34 0.03
C LEU A 32 -32.88 -9.88 1.49
N PRO A 33 -34.01 -9.61 2.20
CA PRO A 33 -33.97 -9.07 3.56
C PRO A 33 -33.24 -9.95 4.58
N ASP A 34 -33.24 -11.26 4.38
CA ASP A 34 -32.61 -12.24 5.29
C ASP A 34 -31.15 -12.56 4.93
N CYS A 35 -30.58 -11.88 3.90
CA CYS A 35 -29.21 -12.11 3.49
C CYS A 35 -28.23 -11.44 4.45
N GLN A 36 -27.27 -12.20 4.95
CA GLN A 36 -26.13 -11.65 5.67
C GLN A 36 -25.21 -10.93 4.69
N ILE A 37 -24.94 -9.66 4.94
CA ILE A 37 -24.04 -8.85 4.11
C ILE A 37 -22.82 -8.47 4.94
N ILE A 38 -21.63 -8.71 4.39
CA ILE A 38 -20.37 -8.31 5.01
C ILE A 38 -19.70 -7.29 4.10
N ARG A 39 -19.53 -6.07 4.61
CA ARG A 39 -18.73 -5.04 3.98
C ARG A 39 -17.27 -5.25 4.38
N PHE A 40 -16.44 -5.62 3.42
CA PHE A 40 -15.02 -5.81 3.64
C PHE A 40 -14.26 -4.59 3.11
N PRO A 41 -13.46 -3.92 3.95
CA PRO A 41 -12.73 -2.73 3.53
C PRO A 41 -11.63 -3.12 2.55
N ILE A 42 -11.60 -2.45 1.43
CA ILE A 42 -10.56 -2.56 0.42
C ILE A 42 -9.91 -1.18 0.22
N ALA A 43 -8.61 -1.17 0.05
CA ALA A 43 -7.84 -0.03 -0.42
C ALA A 43 -6.87 -0.51 -1.51
N ASP A 44 -6.64 0.35 -2.51
CA ASP A 44 -5.83 0.07 -3.72
C ASP A 44 -4.31 0.07 -3.41
N GLY A 45 -3.91 -0.35 -2.19
CA GLY A 45 -2.51 -0.58 -1.85
C GLY A 45 -1.57 0.64 -1.88
N GLY A 46 -2.07 1.79 -2.35
CA GLY A 46 -1.37 3.07 -2.28
C GLY A 46 -1.68 3.83 -0.99
N GLU A 47 -1.93 5.13 -1.12
CA GLU A 47 -2.45 5.97 -0.03
C GLU A 47 -3.78 5.40 0.47
N GLY A 48 -3.88 5.13 1.80
CA GLY A 48 -5.11 4.65 2.44
C GLY A 48 -5.08 3.20 2.93
N THR A 49 -4.09 2.38 2.58
CA THR A 49 -3.98 0.99 3.11
C THR A 49 -3.89 0.96 4.63
N THR A 50 -3.04 1.80 5.20
CA THR A 50 -2.87 1.90 6.66
C THR A 50 -4.11 2.48 7.34
N GLU A 51 -4.78 3.46 6.74
CA GLU A 51 -6.04 4.02 7.23
C GLU A 51 -7.16 2.98 7.22
N ALA A 52 -7.31 2.23 6.12
CA ALA A 52 -8.28 1.15 6.01
C ALA A 52 -8.06 0.06 7.07
N LEU A 53 -6.81 -0.35 7.28
CA LEU A 53 -6.46 -1.33 8.31
C LEU A 53 -6.72 -0.78 9.73
N CYS A 54 -6.31 0.46 10.02
CA CYS A 54 -6.56 1.08 11.31
C CYS A 54 -8.06 1.18 11.62
N SER A 55 -8.87 1.57 10.63
CA SER A 55 -10.32 1.64 10.78
C SER A 55 -10.94 0.26 11.02
N ALA A 56 -10.60 -0.73 10.17
CA ALA A 56 -11.16 -2.08 10.25
C ALA A 56 -10.78 -2.83 11.52
N LEU A 57 -9.58 -2.60 12.03
CA LEU A 57 -9.07 -3.24 13.25
C LEU A 57 -9.33 -2.42 14.51
N HIS A 58 -10.05 -1.30 14.41
CA HIS A 58 -10.29 -0.37 15.51
C HIS A 58 -8.99 0.00 16.23
N ALA A 59 -7.96 0.38 15.45
CA ALA A 59 -6.66 0.71 15.98
C ALA A 59 -6.72 1.90 16.95
N GLN A 60 -6.00 1.78 18.04
CA GLN A 60 -5.75 2.90 18.93
C GLN A 60 -4.75 3.86 18.26
N THR A 61 -5.15 5.08 18.01
CA THR A 61 -4.25 6.11 17.50
C THR A 61 -3.29 6.57 18.59
N VAL A 62 -2.00 6.57 18.27
CA VAL A 62 -0.92 7.01 19.15
C VAL A 62 -0.17 8.14 18.46
N SER A 63 -0.01 9.27 19.16
CA SER A 63 0.82 10.38 18.69
C SER A 63 2.24 10.26 19.25
N CYS A 64 3.22 10.63 18.41
CA CYS A 64 4.63 10.72 18.80
C CYS A 64 5.30 11.91 18.10
N ARG A 65 6.38 12.41 18.73
CA ARG A 65 7.20 13.47 18.18
C ARG A 65 8.38 12.85 17.43
N VAL A 66 8.52 13.21 16.16
CA VAL A 66 9.55 12.69 15.26
C VAL A 66 10.12 13.84 14.41
N HIS A 67 11.05 13.55 13.51
CA HIS A 67 11.60 14.52 12.58
C HIS A 67 10.97 14.40 11.19
N ASP A 68 10.76 15.53 10.52
CA ASP A 68 10.35 15.62 9.11
C ASP A 68 11.52 15.24 8.18
N PRO A 69 11.32 15.19 6.83
CA PRO A 69 12.39 14.83 5.90
C PRO A 69 13.64 15.73 5.95
N PHE A 70 13.54 16.93 6.51
CA PHE A 70 14.64 17.87 6.70
C PHE A 70 15.09 18.00 8.15
N MET A 71 14.81 17.01 8.97
CA MET A 71 15.20 16.95 10.39
C MET A 71 14.59 18.05 11.26
N LYS A 72 13.38 18.55 10.94
CA LYS A 72 12.61 19.42 11.80
C LYS A 72 11.65 18.62 12.66
N PRO A 73 11.50 18.93 13.95
CA PRO A 73 10.55 18.23 14.81
C PRO A 73 9.10 18.45 14.35
N ILE A 74 8.35 17.37 14.23
CA ILE A 74 6.90 17.35 13.93
C ILE A 74 6.19 16.36 14.84
N GLU A 75 4.87 16.50 14.98
CA GLU A 75 4.01 15.53 15.63
C GLU A 75 3.27 14.72 14.58
N VAL A 76 3.32 13.41 14.72
CA VAL A 76 2.69 12.45 13.82
C VAL A 76 1.92 11.41 14.61
N SER A 77 1.08 10.62 13.92
CA SER A 77 0.33 9.55 14.55
C SER A 77 0.45 8.24 13.79
N TYR A 78 0.31 7.12 14.48
CA TYR A 78 0.21 5.77 13.92
C TYR A 78 -0.80 4.93 14.70
N GLY A 79 -1.21 3.78 14.15
CA GLY A 79 -2.15 2.89 14.78
C GLY A 79 -1.49 1.78 15.57
N ILE A 80 -2.05 1.42 16.75
CA ILE A 80 -1.69 0.22 17.49
C ILE A 80 -2.91 -0.69 17.61
N VAL A 81 -2.73 -1.98 17.33
CA VAL A 81 -3.78 -3.00 17.38
C VAL A 81 -3.31 -4.23 18.16
N ASN A 82 -4.19 -5.21 18.33
CA ASN A 82 -3.90 -6.48 18.99
C ASN A 82 -3.31 -6.32 20.40
N ASN A 83 -3.93 -5.47 21.23
CA ASN A 83 -3.48 -5.19 22.60
C ASN A 83 -2.03 -4.73 22.70
N GLY A 84 -1.58 -3.96 21.73
CA GLY A 84 -0.22 -3.40 21.73
C GLY A 84 0.82 -4.23 20.98
N ALA A 85 0.45 -5.36 20.38
CA ALA A 85 1.41 -6.24 19.70
C ALA A 85 1.81 -5.74 18.30
N MET A 86 0.90 -5.06 17.57
CA MET A 86 1.11 -4.63 16.20
C MET A 86 1.00 -3.12 16.04
N ALA A 87 1.94 -2.53 15.29
CA ALA A 87 1.90 -1.14 14.84
C ALA A 87 1.61 -1.04 13.35
N ILE A 88 0.72 -0.12 12.97
CA ILE A 88 0.41 0.22 11.57
C ILE A 88 0.88 1.64 11.33
N ILE A 89 1.88 1.79 10.47
CA ILE A 89 2.63 3.03 10.25
C ILE A 89 2.49 3.44 8.78
N GLU A 90 2.13 4.71 8.53
CA GLU A 90 2.21 5.33 7.21
C GLU A 90 3.48 6.18 7.15
N MET A 91 4.43 5.81 6.26
CA MET A 91 5.68 6.55 6.17
C MET A 91 5.48 8.02 5.75
N ALA A 92 4.46 8.29 4.94
CA ALA A 92 4.16 9.64 4.47
C ALA A 92 3.81 10.61 5.60
N SER A 93 3.40 10.11 6.77
CA SER A 93 3.17 10.93 7.97
C SER A 93 4.44 11.61 8.47
N ALA A 94 5.60 10.96 8.34
CA ALA A 94 6.88 11.49 8.78
C ALA A 94 7.78 11.97 7.63
N CYS A 95 7.68 11.36 6.43
CA CYS A 95 8.56 11.70 5.30
C CYS A 95 7.84 11.74 3.94
N GLY A 96 6.56 12.14 3.93
CA GLY A 96 5.75 12.26 2.73
C GLY A 96 5.93 13.58 1.97
N LEU A 97 5.59 13.54 0.67
CA LEU A 97 5.55 14.72 -0.21
C LEU A 97 4.66 15.85 0.28
N PRO A 98 3.48 15.59 0.91
CA PRO A 98 2.62 16.65 1.43
C PRO A 98 3.24 17.51 2.54
N LEU A 99 4.28 17.01 3.22
CA LEU A 99 5.01 17.75 4.26
C LEU A 99 5.95 18.82 3.68
N ILE A 100 6.17 18.82 2.37
CA ILE A 100 7.18 19.66 1.71
C ILE A 100 6.53 20.50 0.62
N ASP A 101 6.65 21.82 0.75
CA ASP A 101 6.27 22.75 -0.31
C ASP A 101 6.98 22.38 -1.62
N SER A 102 6.27 22.44 -2.74
CA SER A 102 6.77 21.98 -4.05
C SER A 102 8.12 22.61 -4.45
N ASN A 103 8.34 23.89 -4.10
CA ASN A 103 9.57 24.64 -4.38
C ASN A 103 10.76 24.27 -3.46
N ARG A 104 10.51 23.49 -2.40
CA ARG A 104 11.52 23.05 -1.44
C ARG A 104 11.86 21.56 -1.56
N ARG A 105 11.18 20.83 -2.46
CA ARG A 105 11.42 19.42 -2.67
C ARG A 105 12.85 19.18 -3.16
N ASN A 106 13.56 18.26 -2.50
CA ASN A 106 14.93 17.90 -2.86
C ASN A 106 15.30 16.52 -2.31
N PRO A 107 15.14 15.43 -3.10
CA PRO A 107 15.38 14.08 -2.63
C PRO A 107 16.85 13.75 -2.34
N MET A 108 17.79 14.64 -2.74
CA MET A 108 19.21 14.55 -2.36
C MET A 108 19.42 14.76 -0.86
N LYS A 109 18.54 15.58 -0.22
CA LYS A 109 18.69 16.11 1.15
C LYS A 109 17.63 15.60 2.13
N THR A 110 16.71 14.76 1.69
CA THR A 110 15.64 14.25 2.52
C THR A 110 15.97 12.87 3.10
N THR A 111 15.41 12.58 4.28
CA THR A 111 15.69 11.36 5.05
C THR A 111 14.42 10.67 5.54
N THR A 112 14.48 9.35 5.68
CA THR A 112 13.46 8.50 6.32
C THR A 112 13.62 8.41 7.84
N TYR A 113 14.45 9.25 8.47
CA TYR A 113 14.78 9.17 9.89
C TYR A 113 13.55 9.15 10.79
N GLY A 114 12.57 10.03 10.53
CA GLY A 114 11.33 10.11 11.33
C GLY A 114 10.50 8.83 11.30
N VAL A 115 10.54 8.04 10.23
CA VAL A 115 9.89 6.72 10.19
C VAL A 115 10.55 5.77 11.19
N GLY A 116 11.87 5.80 11.28
CA GLY A 116 12.61 5.02 12.27
C GLY A 116 12.29 5.42 13.70
N GLU A 117 12.04 6.72 13.96
CA GLU A 117 11.59 7.19 15.26
C GLU A 117 10.18 6.70 15.61
N MET A 118 9.24 6.64 14.63
CA MET A 118 7.91 6.03 14.82
C MET A 118 8.05 4.56 15.23
N VAL A 119 8.88 3.79 14.49
CA VAL A 119 9.17 2.38 14.83
C VAL A 119 9.80 2.24 16.19
N ALA A 120 10.76 3.11 16.56
CA ALA A 120 11.39 3.09 17.87
C ALA A 120 10.40 3.39 19.02
N ASP A 121 9.44 4.29 18.81
CA ASP A 121 8.36 4.56 19.78
C ASP A 121 7.44 3.33 19.91
N ALA A 122 7.04 2.71 18.82
CA ALA A 122 6.20 1.52 18.84
C ALA A 122 6.91 0.32 19.51
N LEU A 123 8.21 0.12 19.26
CA LEU A 123 9.02 -0.90 19.95
C LEU A 123 9.05 -0.69 21.45
N LYS A 124 9.20 0.57 21.93
CA LYS A 124 9.16 0.93 23.36
C LYS A 124 7.80 0.63 23.99
N ARG A 125 6.72 0.71 23.22
CA ARG A 125 5.35 0.37 23.66
C ARG A 125 5.07 -1.13 23.65
N GLY A 126 6.01 -1.95 23.18
CA GLY A 126 5.90 -3.40 23.15
C GLY A 126 5.51 -4.00 21.81
N CYS A 127 5.29 -3.21 20.76
CA CYS A 127 4.99 -3.74 19.43
C CYS A 127 6.15 -4.57 18.90
N ARG A 128 5.82 -5.67 18.22
CA ARG A 128 6.79 -6.56 17.55
C ARG A 128 6.35 -6.90 16.12
N GLU A 129 5.10 -6.70 15.79
CA GLU A 129 4.55 -6.80 14.43
C GLU A 129 4.39 -5.40 13.85
N PHE A 130 4.85 -5.20 12.63
CA PHE A 130 4.81 -3.90 11.96
C PHE A 130 4.23 -4.04 10.57
N ILE A 131 3.24 -3.21 10.25
CA ILE A 131 2.79 -2.97 8.89
C ILE A 131 3.18 -1.54 8.55
N ILE A 132 4.00 -1.37 7.50
CA ILE A 132 4.49 -0.06 7.06
C ILE A 132 4.03 0.19 5.64
N GLY A 133 3.11 1.15 5.45
CA GLY A 133 2.78 1.70 4.14
C GLY A 133 3.89 2.63 3.68
N ILE A 134 4.45 2.40 2.48
CA ILE A 134 5.58 3.19 1.96
C ILE A 134 5.21 4.09 0.78
N GLY A 135 3.90 4.33 0.55
CA GLY A 135 3.40 5.27 -0.45
C GLY A 135 3.73 6.73 -0.15
N GLY A 136 3.63 7.60 -1.15
CA GLY A 136 3.70 9.06 -0.99
C GLY A 136 5.03 9.64 -0.52
N SER A 137 6.15 8.91 -0.57
CA SER A 137 7.46 9.32 -0.02
C SER A 137 8.09 10.54 -0.71
N ALA A 138 8.77 11.38 0.07
CA ALA A 138 9.58 12.51 -0.42
C ALA A 138 11.09 12.23 -0.45
N THR A 139 11.50 11.01 -0.13
CA THR A 139 12.89 10.60 0.12
C THR A 139 13.46 9.70 -0.98
N ASN A 140 14.78 9.64 -1.08
CA ASN A 140 15.52 8.72 -1.94
C ASN A 140 16.82 8.26 -1.23
N ASP A 141 16.69 7.91 0.05
CA ASP A 141 17.80 7.55 0.93
C ASP A 141 17.89 6.03 1.18
N ALA A 142 17.20 5.20 0.38
CA ALA A 142 17.21 3.74 0.52
C ALA A 142 16.85 3.23 1.94
N GLY A 143 16.18 4.03 2.75
CA GLY A 143 15.82 3.68 4.12
C GLY A 143 16.94 3.80 5.15
N ILE A 144 18.13 4.34 4.78
CA ILE A 144 19.25 4.50 5.73
C ILE A 144 18.90 5.44 6.89
N GLY A 145 17.99 6.42 6.67
CA GLY A 145 17.48 7.28 7.74
C GLY A 145 16.73 6.48 8.79
N MET A 146 15.80 5.64 8.38
CA MET A 146 15.05 4.77 9.29
C MET A 146 15.99 3.84 10.06
N LEU A 147 16.92 3.19 9.38
CA LEU A 147 17.90 2.30 10.02
C LEU A 147 18.79 3.05 11.02
N LYS A 148 19.20 4.29 10.70
CA LYS A 148 20.00 5.13 11.60
C LYS A 148 19.24 5.47 12.88
N ALA A 149 17.98 5.85 12.80
CA ALA A 149 17.13 6.11 13.96
C ALA A 149 16.94 4.86 14.85
N LEU A 150 17.10 3.66 14.25
CA LEU A 150 17.03 2.38 14.96
C LEU A 150 18.39 1.87 15.46
N GLY A 151 19.49 2.65 15.24
CA GLY A 151 20.81 2.39 15.80
C GLY A 151 21.87 1.90 14.80
N ALA A 152 21.57 1.83 13.49
CA ALA A 152 22.59 1.57 12.49
C ALA A 152 23.45 2.81 12.23
N ARG A 153 24.71 2.61 11.81
CA ARG A 153 25.63 3.68 11.39
C ARG A 153 26.14 3.40 9.98
N PHE A 154 26.23 4.46 9.19
CA PHE A 154 26.73 4.42 7.82
C PHE A 154 28.01 5.28 7.76
N LEU A 155 29.12 4.64 7.42
CA LEU A 155 30.45 5.25 7.52
C LEU A 155 31.07 5.44 6.13
N ASP A 156 31.80 6.53 5.93
CA ASP A 156 32.62 6.76 4.75
C ASP A 156 33.96 6.00 4.82
N SER A 157 34.79 6.14 3.79
CA SER A 157 36.12 5.50 3.73
C SER A 157 37.11 5.97 4.80
N GLY A 158 36.84 7.10 5.46
CA GLY A 158 37.61 7.63 6.59
C GLY A 158 37.03 7.26 7.94
N ASN A 159 36.00 6.39 8.00
CA ASN A 159 35.22 6.06 9.20
C ASN A 159 34.42 7.23 9.78
N GLY A 160 34.20 8.31 9.01
CA GLY A 160 33.28 9.38 9.36
C GLY A 160 31.83 8.93 9.20
N GLU A 161 30.99 9.27 10.18
CA GLU A 161 29.57 8.93 10.10
C GLU A 161 28.84 9.88 9.13
N LEU A 162 28.10 9.31 8.20
CA LEU A 162 27.36 10.01 7.17
C LEU A 162 25.97 10.48 7.67
N GLU A 163 25.54 11.64 7.17
CA GLU A 163 24.13 12.01 7.25
C GLU A 163 23.30 11.09 6.38
N PRO A 164 22.14 10.60 6.85
CA PRO A 164 21.36 9.57 6.17
C PRO A 164 20.44 10.18 5.11
N VAL A 165 21.00 10.70 4.03
CA VAL A 165 20.30 11.36 2.92
C VAL A 165 20.74 10.78 1.59
N GLY A 166 19.92 10.97 0.54
CA GLY A 166 20.13 10.39 -0.78
C GLY A 166 21.51 10.65 -1.38
N GLU A 167 22.03 11.89 -1.30
CA GLU A 167 23.35 12.25 -1.86
C GLU A 167 24.54 11.54 -1.21
N ASN A 168 24.36 10.97 -0.02
CA ASN A 168 25.42 10.30 0.71
C ASN A 168 25.47 8.78 0.47
N LEU A 169 24.49 8.19 -0.23
CA LEU A 169 24.51 6.77 -0.56
C LEU A 169 25.78 6.36 -1.32
N ILE A 170 26.26 7.20 -2.22
CA ILE A 170 27.49 6.97 -3.00
C ILE A 170 28.77 6.94 -2.12
N LYS A 171 28.71 7.48 -0.90
CA LYS A 171 29.85 7.58 0.03
C LYS A 171 29.87 6.46 1.07
N VAL A 172 28.83 5.67 1.16
CA VAL A 172 28.74 4.58 2.16
C VAL A 172 29.81 3.54 1.84
N HIS A 173 30.75 3.36 2.73
CA HIS A 173 31.83 2.39 2.62
C HIS A 173 31.65 1.21 3.59
N GLN A 174 31.11 1.49 4.77
CA GLN A 174 30.88 0.49 5.82
C GLN A 174 29.50 0.69 6.48
N ILE A 175 28.87 -0.42 6.80
CA ILE A 175 27.62 -0.48 7.57
C ILE A 175 27.92 -1.09 8.94
N ASP A 176 27.55 -0.39 10.01
CA ASP A 176 27.68 -0.87 11.38
C ASP A 176 26.29 -1.00 12.04
N ILE A 177 25.89 -2.23 12.33
CA ILE A 177 24.62 -2.57 12.99
C ILE A 177 24.80 -3.01 14.44
N SER A 178 25.98 -2.84 15.02
CA SER A 178 26.29 -3.28 16.38
C SER A 178 25.42 -2.66 17.46
N GLN A 179 24.86 -1.47 17.18
CA GLN A 179 23.99 -0.71 18.07
C GLN A 179 22.51 -0.75 17.66
N LEU A 180 22.14 -1.60 16.68
CA LEU A 180 20.73 -1.78 16.33
C LEU A 180 19.91 -2.20 17.55
N ASN A 181 18.71 -1.60 17.68
CA ASN A 181 17.80 -1.88 18.78
C ASN A 181 17.56 -3.41 18.88
N PRO A 182 17.89 -4.05 20.02
CA PRO A 182 17.78 -5.49 20.16
C PRO A 182 16.39 -6.06 19.92
N ALA A 183 15.34 -5.27 20.20
CA ALA A 183 13.96 -5.68 19.98
C ALA A 183 13.62 -5.94 18.49
N LEU A 184 14.42 -5.43 17.55
CA LEU A 184 14.26 -5.71 16.12
C LEU A 184 14.47 -7.18 15.76
N LYS A 185 15.26 -7.94 16.53
CA LYS A 185 15.49 -9.37 16.32
C LYS A 185 14.22 -10.20 16.51
N GLU A 186 13.32 -9.73 17.36
CA GLU A 186 12.04 -10.37 17.68
C GLU A 186 10.87 -9.76 16.93
N SER A 187 11.15 -8.78 16.07
CA SER A 187 10.13 -8.04 15.35
C SER A 187 10.01 -8.54 13.91
N HIS A 188 8.79 -8.47 13.38
CA HIS A 188 8.46 -8.78 12.00
C HIS A 188 7.88 -7.55 11.30
N PHE A 189 8.32 -7.30 10.06
CA PHE A 189 7.93 -6.13 9.28
C PHE A 189 7.27 -6.56 7.97
N THR A 190 6.04 -6.15 7.77
CA THR A 190 5.36 -6.24 6.48
C THR A 190 5.37 -4.85 5.84
N ILE A 191 6.06 -4.72 4.72
CA ILE A 191 6.17 -3.45 3.97
C ILE A 191 5.16 -3.50 2.83
N ALA A 192 4.11 -2.68 2.93
CA ALA A 192 3.07 -2.59 1.91
C ALA A 192 3.56 -1.77 0.71
N CYS A 193 3.68 -2.43 -0.45
CA CYS A 193 4.26 -1.87 -1.67
C CYS A 193 3.56 -2.41 -2.92
N ASP A 194 2.95 -1.55 -3.73
CA ASP A 194 2.19 -1.93 -4.93
C ASP A 194 2.94 -1.68 -6.24
N VAL A 195 4.22 -1.33 -6.16
CA VAL A 195 5.07 -1.14 -7.33
C VAL A 195 6.11 -2.25 -7.40
N SER A 196 6.51 -2.60 -8.62
CA SER A 196 7.48 -3.67 -8.89
C SER A 196 8.85 -3.17 -9.35
N ASN A 197 9.08 -1.85 -9.29
CA ASN A 197 10.31 -1.23 -9.77
C ASN A 197 11.55 -1.80 -9.07
N PRO A 198 12.64 -2.10 -9.82
CA PRO A 198 13.90 -2.54 -9.26
C PRO A 198 14.56 -1.40 -8.45
N PHE A 199 15.61 -1.73 -7.70
CA PHE A 199 16.25 -0.80 -6.78
C PHE A 199 16.88 0.40 -7.48
N PHE A 200 17.56 0.17 -8.63
CA PHE A 200 18.19 1.19 -9.46
C PHE A 200 18.05 0.87 -10.95
N GLY A 201 18.51 1.79 -11.83
CA GLY A 201 18.42 1.69 -13.28
C GLY A 201 17.26 2.51 -13.84
N GLU A 202 17.05 2.46 -15.16
CA GLU A 202 16.04 3.28 -15.86
C GLU A 202 14.61 3.09 -15.33
N GLU A 203 14.28 1.88 -14.88
CA GLU A 203 13.00 1.55 -14.24
C GLU A 203 13.09 1.59 -12.70
N GLY A 204 14.22 2.01 -12.13
CA GLY A 204 14.50 2.01 -10.71
C GLY A 204 13.99 3.25 -9.97
N ALA A 205 14.27 3.28 -8.65
CA ALA A 205 13.77 4.29 -7.72
C ALA A 205 14.04 5.73 -8.15
N ALA A 206 15.28 6.04 -8.57
CA ALA A 206 15.68 7.41 -8.90
C ALA A 206 15.05 7.89 -10.19
N TYR A 207 15.17 7.11 -11.27
CA TYR A 207 14.65 7.52 -12.59
C TYR A 207 13.13 7.67 -12.59
N VAL A 208 12.40 6.75 -11.94
CA VAL A 208 10.94 6.76 -11.96
C VAL A 208 10.35 7.77 -10.97
N TYR A 209 10.91 7.89 -9.77
CA TYR A 209 10.22 8.61 -8.69
C TYR A 209 10.94 9.89 -8.23
N ALA A 210 12.25 10.07 -8.46
CA ALA A 210 12.93 11.26 -7.96
C ALA A 210 12.50 12.57 -8.65
N PRO A 211 12.11 12.62 -9.93
CA PRO A 211 11.63 13.85 -10.56
C PRO A 211 10.43 14.49 -9.83
N GLN A 212 9.41 13.72 -9.46
CA GLN A 212 8.26 14.24 -8.70
C GLN A 212 8.62 14.70 -7.29
N LYS A 213 9.76 14.22 -6.75
CA LYS A 213 10.34 14.62 -5.46
C LYS A 213 11.24 15.85 -5.58
N GLY A 214 11.36 16.44 -6.78
CA GLY A 214 12.08 17.67 -7.05
C GLY A 214 13.50 17.49 -7.60
N ALA A 215 13.92 16.29 -7.99
CA ALA A 215 15.21 16.06 -8.62
C ALA A 215 15.23 16.56 -10.07
N ASN A 216 16.28 17.27 -10.45
CA ASN A 216 16.60 17.52 -11.85
C ASN A 216 17.34 16.32 -12.48
N SER A 217 17.55 16.35 -13.80
CA SER A 217 18.13 15.21 -14.54
C SER A 217 19.52 14.81 -14.04
N LEU A 218 20.36 15.74 -13.60
CA LEU A 218 21.68 15.43 -13.04
C LEU A 218 21.55 14.74 -11.68
N GLN A 219 20.69 15.26 -10.82
CA GLN A 219 20.40 14.65 -9.51
C GLN A 219 19.81 13.25 -9.62
N VAL A 220 18.97 12.97 -10.64
CA VAL A 220 18.45 11.62 -10.90
C VAL A 220 19.61 10.64 -11.16
N ILE A 221 20.58 11.03 -12.00
CA ILE A 221 21.77 10.21 -12.28
C ILE A 221 22.62 10.01 -11.02
N GLU A 222 22.82 11.06 -10.24
CA GLU A 222 23.59 10.99 -8.98
C GLU A 222 22.92 10.06 -7.96
N LEU A 223 21.60 10.16 -7.80
CA LEU A 223 20.82 9.29 -6.91
C LEU A 223 20.85 7.83 -7.38
N ASP A 224 20.72 7.57 -8.68
CA ASP A 224 20.79 6.20 -9.22
C ASP A 224 22.18 5.59 -8.99
N ASN A 225 23.25 6.34 -9.24
CA ASN A 225 24.60 5.90 -8.94
C ASN A 225 24.80 5.63 -7.44
N GLY A 226 24.20 6.46 -6.57
CA GLY A 226 24.21 6.24 -5.12
C GLY A 226 23.50 4.93 -4.73
N LEU A 227 22.32 4.68 -5.28
CA LEU A 227 21.57 3.43 -5.06
C LEU A 227 22.35 2.21 -5.56
N ARG A 228 22.95 2.29 -6.75
CA ARG A 228 23.78 1.23 -7.34
C ARG A 228 24.98 0.88 -6.45
N HIS A 229 25.69 1.92 -5.99
CA HIS A 229 26.82 1.76 -5.07
C HIS A 229 26.36 1.14 -3.74
N TYR A 230 25.30 1.66 -3.14
CA TYR A 230 24.77 1.16 -1.87
C TYR A 230 24.29 -0.28 -1.97
N ALA A 231 23.65 -0.69 -3.08
CA ALA A 231 23.28 -2.08 -3.33
C ALA A 231 24.50 -3.01 -3.35
N GLN A 232 25.62 -2.55 -3.92
CA GLN A 232 26.88 -3.29 -3.90
C GLN A 232 27.43 -3.45 -2.46
N VAL A 233 27.42 -2.39 -1.68
CA VAL A 233 27.85 -2.42 -0.26
C VAL A 233 26.97 -3.37 0.57
N ILE A 234 25.64 -3.33 0.37
CA ILE A 234 24.71 -4.27 1.00
C ILE A 234 25.07 -5.72 0.63
N LYS A 235 25.26 -5.97 -0.67
CA LYS A 235 25.59 -7.32 -1.15
C LYS A 235 26.89 -7.87 -0.55
N GLU A 236 27.90 -7.03 -0.45
CA GLU A 236 29.19 -7.39 0.19
C GLU A 236 29.04 -7.65 1.69
N TYR A 237 28.21 -6.85 2.36
CA TYR A 237 28.01 -6.94 3.81
C TYR A 237 27.10 -8.11 4.23
N THR A 238 26.00 -8.37 3.47
CA THR A 238 24.92 -9.32 3.87
C THR A 238 24.83 -10.56 2.99
N ASN A 239 25.53 -10.57 1.84
CA ASN A 239 25.39 -11.56 0.76
C ASN A 239 24.00 -11.58 0.10
N MET A 240 23.17 -10.52 0.29
CA MET A 240 21.85 -10.37 -0.33
C MET A 240 21.94 -9.40 -1.51
N ASP A 241 21.47 -9.83 -2.67
CA ASP A 241 21.35 -8.96 -3.85
C ASP A 241 19.92 -8.41 -3.95
N ILE A 242 19.77 -7.11 -3.70
CA ILE A 242 18.48 -6.41 -3.76
C ILE A 242 18.24 -5.70 -5.10
N SER A 243 19.19 -5.75 -6.02
CA SER A 243 19.21 -4.93 -7.24
C SER A 243 17.97 -5.07 -8.10
N GLN A 244 17.51 -6.31 -8.31
CA GLN A 244 16.40 -6.65 -9.20
C GLN A 244 15.17 -7.20 -8.46
N LEU A 245 15.14 -7.09 -7.14
CA LEU A 245 13.97 -7.54 -6.39
C LEU A 245 12.76 -6.64 -6.73
N PRO A 246 11.62 -7.21 -7.14
CA PRO A 246 10.41 -6.45 -7.39
C PRO A 246 10.00 -5.62 -6.16
N GLY A 247 9.76 -4.32 -6.36
CA GLY A 247 9.40 -3.40 -5.28
C GLY A 247 10.59 -2.83 -4.49
N ALA A 248 11.82 -3.30 -4.74
CA ALA A 248 12.99 -2.78 -4.05
C ALA A 248 13.20 -1.28 -4.25
N GLY A 249 12.81 -0.73 -5.41
CA GLY A 249 12.90 0.70 -5.73
C GLY A 249 11.80 1.56 -5.08
N ALA A 250 10.79 0.96 -4.49
CA ALA A 250 9.70 1.70 -3.85
C ALA A 250 10.24 2.66 -2.78
N ALA A 251 9.56 3.81 -2.66
CA ALA A 251 9.90 4.84 -1.68
C ALA A 251 11.37 5.27 -1.69
N GLY A 252 11.94 5.43 -2.91
CA GLY A 252 13.32 5.87 -3.06
C GLY A 252 14.34 4.83 -2.59
N GLY A 253 14.04 3.55 -2.79
CA GLY A 253 14.87 2.40 -2.41
C GLY A 253 14.62 1.88 -1.00
N MET A 254 13.71 2.47 -0.23
CA MET A 254 13.39 1.99 1.12
C MET A 254 12.86 0.54 1.09
N GLY A 255 12.03 0.19 0.06
CA GLY A 255 11.52 -1.17 -0.10
C GLY A 255 12.60 -2.23 -0.06
N GLY A 256 13.70 -2.06 -0.80
CA GLY A 256 14.82 -3.00 -0.81
C GLY A 256 15.82 -2.81 0.33
N GLY A 257 16.10 -1.54 0.68
CA GLY A 257 17.17 -1.19 1.63
C GLY A 257 16.95 -1.68 3.06
N LEU A 258 15.72 -2.00 3.44
CA LEU A 258 15.38 -2.51 4.77
C LEU A 258 15.50 -4.03 4.88
N LEU A 259 15.29 -4.77 3.78
CA LEU A 259 15.20 -6.23 3.80
C LEU A 259 16.43 -6.93 4.40
N PRO A 260 17.68 -6.47 4.13
CA PRO A 260 18.88 -7.14 4.64
C PRO A 260 19.10 -6.96 6.15
N PHE A 261 18.46 -5.97 6.77
CA PHE A 261 18.73 -5.56 8.17
C PHE A 261 17.59 -5.84 9.13
N LEU A 262 16.38 -6.00 8.60
CA LEU A 262 15.17 -6.27 9.35
C LEU A 262 14.59 -7.62 8.92
N ASN A 263 13.87 -8.29 9.81
CA ASN A 263 13.02 -9.42 9.43
C ASN A 263 11.78 -8.88 8.69
N ALA A 264 11.99 -8.50 7.42
CA ALA A 264 11.03 -7.76 6.62
C ALA A 264 10.66 -8.50 5.33
N GLU A 265 9.40 -8.37 4.92
CA GLU A 265 8.89 -8.85 3.64
C GLU A 265 8.13 -7.73 2.90
N LEU A 266 8.28 -7.70 1.56
CA LEU A 266 7.46 -6.85 0.70
C LEU A 266 6.18 -7.59 0.35
N GLN A 267 5.04 -6.96 0.56
CA GLN A 267 3.73 -7.48 0.15
C GLN A 267 2.93 -6.36 -0.53
N SER A 268 2.07 -6.71 -1.48
CA SER A 268 1.13 -5.73 -2.02
C SER A 268 0.15 -5.27 -0.93
N GLY A 269 -0.29 -4.02 -0.99
CA GLY A 269 -1.23 -3.49 0.00
C GLY A 269 -2.50 -4.31 0.10
N ILE A 270 -3.01 -4.81 -1.04
CA ILE A 270 -4.18 -5.69 -1.03
C ILE A 270 -3.90 -7.02 -0.30
N GLU A 271 -2.74 -7.66 -0.51
CA GLU A 271 -2.39 -8.90 0.20
C GLU A 271 -2.28 -8.67 1.70
N VAL A 272 -1.69 -7.53 2.10
CA VAL A 272 -1.63 -7.12 3.51
C VAL A 272 -3.04 -6.99 4.10
N ILE A 273 -3.95 -6.30 3.41
CA ILE A 273 -5.35 -6.14 3.85
C ILE A 273 -6.06 -7.49 3.96
N LEU A 274 -6.02 -8.30 2.90
CA LEU A 274 -6.72 -9.59 2.84
C LEU A 274 -6.23 -10.56 3.92
N LYS A 275 -4.91 -10.61 4.14
CA LYS A 275 -4.27 -11.46 5.16
C LYS A 275 -4.59 -10.97 6.57
N THR A 276 -4.37 -9.69 6.84
CA THR A 276 -4.53 -9.10 8.18
C THR A 276 -5.98 -9.15 8.64
N LEU A 277 -6.94 -8.89 7.75
CA LEU A 277 -8.37 -8.94 8.03
C LEU A 277 -9.00 -10.32 7.81
N ARG A 278 -8.20 -11.35 7.55
CA ARG A 278 -8.63 -12.75 7.37
C ARG A 278 -9.73 -12.92 6.33
N PHE A 279 -9.58 -12.27 5.18
CA PHE A 279 -10.61 -12.28 4.13
C PHE A 279 -11.02 -13.69 3.70
N GLU A 280 -10.09 -14.63 3.63
CA GLU A 280 -10.38 -16.03 3.28
C GLU A 280 -11.39 -16.66 4.26
N GLU A 281 -11.27 -16.40 5.55
CA GLU A 281 -12.23 -16.91 6.56
C GLU A 281 -13.63 -16.32 6.36
N VAL A 282 -13.68 -15.04 5.98
CA VAL A 282 -14.93 -14.34 5.68
C VAL A 282 -15.59 -14.92 4.43
N VAL A 283 -14.81 -15.22 3.39
CA VAL A 283 -15.30 -15.68 2.08
C VAL A 283 -15.73 -17.16 2.10
N ARG A 284 -15.07 -18.04 2.84
CA ARG A 284 -15.36 -19.49 2.85
C ARG A 284 -16.84 -19.88 3.04
N GLN A 285 -17.64 -19.01 3.62
CA GLN A 285 -19.08 -19.25 3.85
C GLN A 285 -19.96 -18.30 3.04
N ALA A 286 -19.39 -17.60 2.07
CA ALA A 286 -20.14 -16.68 1.22
C ALA A 286 -20.69 -17.41 -0.02
N ASP A 287 -21.84 -16.94 -0.48
CA ASP A 287 -22.46 -17.41 -1.73
C ASP A 287 -22.02 -16.56 -2.93
N LEU A 288 -21.53 -15.33 -2.68
CA LEU A 288 -21.14 -14.37 -3.71
C LEU A 288 -20.20 -13.32 -3.14
N ILE A 289 -19.22 -12.90 -3.95
CA ILE A 289 -18.43 -11.70 -3.74
C ILE A 289 -18.84 -10.69 -4.80
N LEU A 290 -19.20 -9.46 -4.38
CA LEU A 290 -19.30 -8.31 -5.26
C LEU A 290 -18.10 -7.40 -5.01
N THR A 291 -17.39 -7.09 -6.09
CA THR A 291 -16.24 -6.18 -6.09
C THR A 291 -16.37 -5.17 -7.22
N GLY A 292 -15.46 -4.22 -7.30
CA GLY A 292 -15.45 -3.24 -8.39
C GLY A 292 -14.54 -2.07 -8.10
N GLU A 293 -14.28 -1.29 -9.15
CA GLU A 293 -13.50 -0.06 -9.13
C GLU A 293 -13.97 0.92 -10.22
N GLY A 294 -13.43 2.13 -10.25
CA GLY A 294 -13.84 3.16 -11.21
C GLY A 294 -13.63 2.78 -12.66
N LYS A 295 -12.59 2.00 -13.00
CA LYS A 295 -12.30 1.56 -14.36
C LYS A 295 -11.72 0.14 -14.36
N LEU A 296 -12.42 -0.78 -15.01
CA LEU A 296 -11.99 -2.16 -15.24
C LEU A 296 -11.30 -2.26 -16.60
N ASP A 297 -9.98 -2.37 -16.60
CA ASP A 297 -9.14 -2.46 -17.80
C ASP A 297 -8.05 -3.54 -17.64
N HIS A 298 -7.08 -3.57 -18.56
CA HIS A 298 -5.98 -4.51 -18.50
C HIS A 298 -5.07 -4.35 -17.26
N GLN A 299 -5.05 -3.18 -16.64
CA GLN A 299 -4.27 -2.97 -15.40
C GLN A 299 -4.93 -3.64 -14.20
N THR A 300 -6.27 -3.80 -14.20
CA THR A 300 -7.00 -4.59 -13.20
C THR A 300 -6.50 -6.03 -13.14
N CYS A 301 -5.98 -6.55 -14.27
CA CYS A 301 -5.39 -7.88 -14.39
C CYS A 301 -3.96 -8.02 -13.84
N MET A 302 -3.32 -6.93 -13.37
CA MET A 302 -1.89 -6.90 -13.03
C MET A 302 -1.62 -6.85 -11.51
N GLY A 303 -2.29 -7.66 -10.71
CA GLY A 303 -2.00 -7.78 -9.26
C GLY A 303 -2.57 -6.66 -8.40
N LYS A 304 -3.58 -5.93 -8.88
CA LYS A 304 -4.30 -4.90 -8.12
C LYS A 304 -5.36 -5.51 -7.18
N ALA A 305 -6.09 -4.65 -6.46
CA ALA A 305 -7.05 -5.04 -5.44
C ALA A 305 -8.02 -6.14 -5.89
N LEU A 306 -8.59 -6.02 -7.09
CA LEU A 306 -9.57 -6.97 -7.61
C LEU A 306 -8.98 -8.36 -7.92
N ASP A 307 -7.73 -8.43 -8.39
CA ASP A 307 -7.02 -9.70 -8.62
C ASP A 307 -6.79 -10.46 -7.30
N GLY A 308 -6.41 -9.77 -6.23
CA GLY A 308 -6.29 -10.38 -4.91
C GLY A 308 -7.60 -10.96 -4.39
N ILE A 309 -8.71 -10.22 -4.57
CA ILE A 309 -10.06 -10.66 -4.21
C ILE A 309 -10.48 -11.89 -5.02
N LEU A 310 -10.23 -11.85 -6.35
CA LEU A 310 -10.54 -12.95 -7.26
C LEU A 310 -9.82 -14.23 -6.86
N ARG A 311 -8.51 -14.17 -6.61
CA ARG A 311 -7.72 -15.35 -6.17
C ARG A 311 -8.28 -15.99 -4.90
N VAL A 312 -8.75 -15.20 -3.94
CA VAL A 312 -9.39 -15.75 -2.73
C VAL A 312 -10.77 -16.35 -3.07
N GLY A 313 -11.56 -15.70 -3.93
CA GLY A 313 -12.83 -16.23 -4.41
C GLY A 313 -12.67 -17.60 -5.10
N GLU A 314 -11.72 -17.73 -6.01
CA GLU A 314 -11.38 -19.00 -6.68
C GLU A 314 -10.94 -20.08 -5.70
N LYS A 315 -10.01 -19.74 -4.79
CA LYS A 315 -9.55 -20.67 -3.74
C LYS A 315 -10.69 -21.19 -2.87
N CYS A 316 -11.66 -20.34 -2.57
CA CYS A 316 -12.83 -20.68 -1.78
C CYS A 316 -14.01 -21.22 -2.60
N GLN A 317 -13.89 -21.26 -3.93
CA GLN A 317 -14.96 -21.65 -4.86
C GLN A 317 -16.22 -20.76 -4.74
N VAL A 318 -16.03 -19.47 -4.47
CA VAL A 318 -17.09 -18.48 -4.36
C VAL A 318 -17.08 -17.59 -5.62
N PRO A 319 -18.21 -17.46 -6.35
CA PRO A 319 -18.28 -16.63 -7.53
C PRO A 319 -17.98 -15.15 -7.20
N VAL A 320 -17.26 -14.48 -8.12
CA VAL A 320 -16.88 -13.07 -8.00
C VAL A 320 -17.46 -12.29 -9.18
N ILE A 321 -18.26 -11.27 -8.89
CA ILE A 321 -18.79 -10.35 -9.89
C ILE A 321 -18.11 -8.97 -9.69
N ALA A 322 -17.54 -8.43 -10.77
CA ALA A 322 -16.91 -7.13 -10.79
C ALA A 322 -17.81 -6.08 -11.43
N LEU A 323 -17.94 -4.91 -10.77
CA LEU A 323 -18.68 -3.75 -11.25
C LEU A 323 -17.72 -2.61 -11.57
N GLY A 324 -17.82 -2.01 -12.75
CA GLY A 324 -16.94 -0.92 -13.17
C GLY A 324 -17.69 0.34 -13.56
N GLY A 325 -17.14 1.53 -13.22
CA GLY A 325 -17.60 2.80 -13.77
C GLY A 325 -17.40 2.82 -15.29
N ALA A 326 -16.26 2.36 -15.77
CA ALA A 326 -15.98 2.02 -17.18
C ALA A 326 -15.45 0.59 -17.25
N VAL A 327 -15.76 -0.13 -18.32
CA VAL A 327 -15.31 -1.52 -18.54
C VAL A 327 -14.72 -1.65 -19.95
N GLU A 328 -13.42 -1.87 -20.05
CA GLU A 328 -12.70 -2.00 -21.33
C GLU A 328 -12.21 -3.41 -21.61
N ALA A 329 -12.06 -4.26 -20.61
CA ALA A 329 -11.40 -5.57 -20.71
C ALA A 329 -12.27 -6.75 -20.29
N THR A 330 -13.59 -6.72 -20.58
CA THR A 330 -14.56 -7.73 -20.13
C THR A 330 -14.12 -9.17 -20.41
N GLU A 331 -13.71 -9.49 -21.62
CA GLU A 331 -13.31 -10.87 -21.97
C GLU A 331 -12.03 -11.31 -21.26
N ALA A 332 -11.06 -10.40 -21.08
CA ALA A 332 -9.82 -10.71 -20.39
C ALA A 332 -10.11 -11.00 -18.91
N LEU A 333 -10.92 -10.18 -18.26
CA LEU A 333 -11.33 -10.35 -16.86
C LEU A 333 -12.14 -11.63 -16.64
N ASN A 334 -13.08 -11.96 -17.57
CA ASN A 334 -13.82 -13.23 -17.49
C ASN A 334 -12.89 -14.44 -17.65
N ARG A 335 -11.86 -14.37 -18.52
CA ARG A 335 -10.85 -15.44 -18.64
C ARG A 335 -9.98 -15.59 -17.40
N MET A 336 -9.81 -14.54 -16.62
CA MET A 336 -9.11 -14.61 -15.33
C MET A 336 -9.92 -15.36 -14.27
N GLY A 337 -11.24 -15.46 -14.40
CA GLY A 337 -12.10 -16.16 -13.46
C GLY A 337 -13.27 -15.35 -12.91
N PHE A 338 -13.40 -14.04 -13.24
CA PHE A 338 -14.60 -13.30 -12.86
C PHE A 338 -15.85 -13.93 -13.48
N THR A 339 -16.83 -14.22 -12.63
CA THR A 339 -18.11 -14.83 -13.06
C THR A 339 -18.88 -13.90 -13.98
N ALA A 340 -18.84 -12.60 -13.70
CA ALA A 340 -19.38 -11.56 -14.55
C ALA A 340 -18.64 -10.24 -14.31
N VAL A 341 -18.57 -9.42 -15.38
CA VAL A 341 -17.97 -8.08 -15.36
C VAL A 341 -18.98 -7.12 -15.99
N LEU A 342 -19.48 -6.18 -15.19
CA LEU A 342 -20.63 -5.36 -15.57
C LEU A 342 -20.31 -3.86 -15.42
N PRO A 343 -20.63 -3.03 -16.43
CA PRO A 343 -20.62 -1.58 -16.27
C PRO A 343 -21.79 -1.13 -15.39
N ILE A 344 -21.57 -0.11 -14.57
CA ILE A 344 -22.66 0.50 -13.79
C ILE A 344 -23.40 1.58 -14.59
N GLN A 345 -22.83 2.06 -15.68
CA GLN A 345 -23.43 3.14 -16.49
C GLN A 345 -24.71 2.67 -17.19
N PRO A 346 -25.83 3.39 -17.04
CA PRO A 346 -27.12 3.00 -17.63
C PRO A 346 -27.23 3.33 -19.12
N PHE A 347 -26.54 4.39 -19.54
CA PHE A 347 -26.53 4.95 -20.89
C PHE A 347 -25.26 5.78 -21.06
N PRO A 348 -24.91 6.21 -22.28
CA PRO A 348 -23.78 7.11 -22.52
C PRO A 348 -23.93 8.42 -21.76
N VAL A 349 -22.93 8.78 -20.96
CA VAL A 349 -22.83 10.03 -20.19
C VAL A 349 -21.43 10.61 -20.33
N THR A 350 -21.26 11.88 -20.03
CA THR A 350 -19.94 12.51 -19.94
C THR A 350 -19.17 11.94 -18.73
N LEU A 351 -17.84 12.03 -18.75
CA LEU A 351 -17.02 11.62 -17.61
C LEU A 351 -17.36 12.43 -16.35
N GLU A 352 -17.64 13.73 -16.51
CA GLU A 352 -18.00 14.61 -15.40
C GLU A 352 -19.31 14.17 -14.74
N GLU A 353 -20.33 13.83 -15.52
CA GLU A 353 -21.59 13.28 -15.00
C GLU A 353 -21.38 11.91 -14.35
N ALA A 354 -20.62 11.02 -15.00
CA ALA A 354 -20.31 9.67 -14.49
C ALA A 354 -19.61 9.72 -13.13
N MET A 355 -18.78 10.73 -12.89
CA MET A 355 -18.02 10.90 -11.65
C MET A 355 -18.79 11.60 -10.53
N GLN A 356 -20.02 12.05 -10.76
CA GLN A 356 -20.85 12.64 -9.70
C GLN A 356 -21.18 11.58 -8.63
N PRO A 357 -20.90 11.84 -7.34
CA PRO A 357 -21.05 10.82 -6.29
C PRO A 357 -22.44 10.21 -6.21
N GLU A 358 -23.49 11.02 -6.28
CA GLU A 358 -24.87 10.53 -6.21
C GLU A 358 -25.23 9.65 -7.42
N PHE A 359 -24.82 10.08 -8.63
CA PHE A 359 -25.03 9.31 -9.85
C PHE A 359 -24.36 7.93 -9.78
N THR A 360 -23.12 7.88 -9.27
CA THR A 360 -22.39 6.61 -9.07
C THR A 360 -23.12 5.71 -8.08
N LYS A 361 -23.55 6.21 -6.93
CA LYS A 361 -24.26 5.44 -5.90
C LYS A 361 -25.59 4.87 -6.42
N GLU A 362 -26.39 5.67 -7.10
CA GLU A 362 -27.66 5.26 -7.71
C GLU A 362 -27.44 4.14 -8.74
N ASN A 363 -26.39 4.25 -9.54
CA ASN A 363 -26.04 3.26 -10.55
C ASN A 363 -25.53 1.95 -9.96
N ILE A 364 -24.75 2.00 -8.87
CA ILE A 364 -24.38 0.83 -8.08
C ILE A 364 -25.64 0.14 -7.54
N GLU A 365 -26.54 0.87 -6.87
CA GLU A 365 -27.78 0.31 -6.34
C GLU A 365 -28.61 -0.36 -7.44
N ARG A 366 -28.77 0.30 -8.59
CA ARG A 366 -29.51 -0.25 -9.72
C ARG A 366 -28.87 -1.52 -10.27
N THR A 367 -27.57 -1.52 -10.52
CA THR A 367 -26.87 -2.67 -11.12
C THR A 367 -26.87 -3.84 -10.17
N VAL A 368 -26.56 -3.63 -8.89
CA VAL A 368 -26.60 -4.67 -7.85
C VAL A 368 -27.99 -5.26 -7.71
N ARG A 369 -29.06 -4.44 -7.74
CA ARG A 369 -30.47 -4.92 -7.69
C ARG A 369 -30.76 -5.85 -8.85
N GLN A 370 -30.30 -5.54 -10.08
CA GLN A 370 -30.51 -6.44 -11.23
C GLN A 370 -29.74 -7.76 -11.09
N VAL A 371 -28.48 -7.70 -10.65
CA VAL A 371 -27.68 -8.91 -10.38
C VAL A 371 -28.39 -9.81 -9.36
N VAL A 372 -28.82 -9.24 -8.24
CA VAL A 372 -29.51 -10.00 -7.18
C VAL A 372 -30.81 -10.60 -7.65
N ARG A 373 -31.61 -9.87 -8.44
CA ARG A 373 -32.86 -10.38 -9.04
C ARG A 373 -32.62 -11.57 -9.96
N ILE A 374 -31.59 -11.52 -10.81
CA ILE A 374 -31.24 -12.64 -11.69
C ILE A 374 -30.89 -13.85 -10.82
N ILE A 375 -29.98 -13.71 -9.86
CA ILE A 375 -29.52 -14.82 -9.02
C ILE A 375 -30.69 -15.44 -8.22
N LYS A 376 -31.57 -14.60 -7.68
CA LYS A 376 -32.77 -15.04 -6.92
C LYS A 376 -33.67 -15.99 -7.71
N GLN A 377 -33.73 -15.86 -9.05
CA GLN A 377 -34.55 -16.74 -9.89
C GLN A 377 -33.94 -18.15 -10.03
N PHE A 378 -32.63 -18.27 -9.96
CA PHE A 378 -31.91 -19.56 -10.14
C PHE A 378 -31.56 -20.26 -8.83
N THR A 379 -31.77 -19.61 -7.69
CA THR A 379 -31.48 -20.18 -6.35
C THR A 379 -32.73 -20.56 -5.53
N LYS A 380 -33.89 -20.67 -6.21
CA LYS A 380 -35.15 -21.17 -5.60
C LYS A 380 -35.14 -22.66 -5.42
#